data_7b17f3b20ce39ab8a1885cf19129752b
#
_entry.id   7b17f3b20ce39ab8a1885cf19129752b
#
_cell.length_a   1.000
_cell.length_b   1.000
_cell.length_c   1.000
_cell.angle_alpha   90.00
_cell.angle_beta   90.00
_cell.angle_gamma   90.00
#
_symmetry.space_group_name_H-M   'P 1'
#
loop_
_entity.id
_entity.type
_entity.pdbx_description
1 polymer ?
#
loop_
_entity_poly.entity_id
_entity_poly.type
_entity_poly.pdbx_seq_one_letter_code
_entity_poly.pdbx_strand_id
1 'polypeptide(L)'
;MEESLRRFLLRRGPGTARPPDRESRGAVASLAAGGISLPINRPQNGATVNDLLIKLCGMREQALLDCAADLGVNLCGFIFAPESPRAVTPERAAALDSRGMLRVGVFTTDDMRFIEATAATARLDRVQLHGDQSVTCAERLSRTLGAERLIRVLWPRRYPDRHALEADMERHAHAAGMFLLDAGTSGGGSGQRVDGEGLRGLHAPRPWLLAGGLTPENVREAVEACAPHGVDFNSGLESEPGRKDPSRIRAALTALRGKSS
;
A
#
# COMPACT_ATOMS: atom_id res chain seq x y z
N MET A 1 -35.98 -27.32 35.49
CA MET A 1 -34.66 -26.76 35.08
C MET A 1 -34.66 -25.23 35.05
N GLU A 2 -35.60 -24.59 35.75
CA GLU A 2 -35.83 -23.14 35.75
C GLU A 2 -35.59 -22.46 37.09
N GLU A 3 -35.26 -23.21 38.11
CA GLU A 3 -35.12 -22.71 39.51
C GLU A 3 -33.68 -22.47 39.97
N SER A 4 -32.67 -22.84 39.15
CA SER A 4 -31.25 -22.65 39.46
C SER A 4 -30.68 -21.30 38.97
N LEU A 5 -31.39 -20.56 38.10
CA LEU A 5 -30.87 -19.29 37.57
C LEU A 5 -31.26 -18.03 38.40
N ARG A 6 -32.20 -18.17 39.33
CA ARG A 6 -32.66 -17.04 40.18
C ARG A 6 -31.87 -16.76 41.43
N ARG A 7 -30.93 -17.64 41.83
CA ARG A 7 -30.12 -17.45 43.05
C ARG A 7 -28.75 -16.79 42.92
N PHE A 8 -28.36 -16.39 41.68
CA PHE A 8 -27.02 -15.81 41.46
C PHE A 8 -27.01 -14.28 41.33
N LEU A 9 -28.16 -13.58 41.34
CA LEU A 9 -28.27 -12.13 41.08
C LEU A 9 -28.58 -11.24 42.29
N LEU A 10 -28.50 -11.76 43.52
CA LEU A 10 -28.77 -10.95 44.72
C LEU A 10 -27.70 -11.11 45.80
N ARG A 11 -26.52 -10.55 45.55
CA ARG A 11 -25.57 -10.11 46.59
C ARG A 11 -24.41 -9.32 45.98
N ARG A 12 -24.54 -7.98 46.03
CA ARG A 12 -23.46 -7.04 46.38
C ARG A 12 -24.02 -5.60 46.38
N GLY A 13 -24.03 -5.03 47.56
CA GLY A 13 -24.42 -3.67 47.82
C GLY A 13 -23.36 -2.64 47.46
N PRO A 14 -23.63 -1.33 47.56
CA PRO A 14 -22.90 -0.24 46.92
C PRO A 14 -21.64 0.13 47.72
N GLY A 15 -20.49 -0.03 47.04
CA GLY A 15 -19.21 0.51 47.48
C GLY A 15 -18.91 1.80 46.72
N THR A 16 -18.93 2.93 47.43
CA THR A 16 -18.52 4.26 46.97
C THR A 16 -17.00 4.28 46.70
N ALA A 17 -16.58 4.44 45.48
CA ALA A 17 -15.20 4.76 45.14
C ALA A 17 -15.17 6.07 44.31
N ARG A 18 -14.38 7.01 44.83
CA ARG A 18 -14.07 8.34 44.31
C ARG A 18 -13.42 8.28 42.93
N PRO A 19 -13.70 9.19 41.97
CA PRO A 19 -13.03 9.17 40.65
C PRO A 19 -11.59 9.69 40.79
N PRO A 20 -10.63 9.10 40.04
CA PRO A 20 -9.29 9.67 39.91
C PRO A 20 -9.26 10.81 38.89
N ASP A 21 -8.35 11.73 39.16
CA ASP A 21 -8.11 13.00 38.49
C ASP A 21 -7.91 12.89 36.97
N ARG A 22 -8.41 13.93 36.28
CA ARG A 22 -8.18 14.20 34.87
C ARG A 22 -6.76 14.74 34.68
N GLU A 23 -5.81 13.90 34.27
CA GLU A 23 -4.63 14.34 33.51
C GLU A 23 -3.90 13.09 33.02
N SER A 24 -4.00 12.83 31.76
CA SER A 24 -3.28 11.89 30.84
C SER A 24 -4.23 11.04 29.98
N ARG A 25 -5.01 11.68 29.13
CA ARG A 25 -5.68 10.99 28.04
C ARG A 25 -4.93 11.27 26.75
N GLY A 26 -3.83 10.57 26.54
CA GLY A 26 -3.35 10.22 25.23
C GLY A 26 -4.41 9.36 24.53
N ALA A 27 -4.82 9.77 23.36
CA ALA A 27 -5.93 9.24 22.59
C ALA A 27 -5.84 7.72 22.39
N VAL A 28 -6.78 6.99 22.98
CA VAL A 28 -7.14 5.64 22.54
C VAL A 28 -8.34 5.81 21.61
N ALA A 29 -8.07 5.90 20.31
CA ALA A 29 -9.12 5.89 19.30
C ALA A 29 -9.62 4.45 19.11
N SER A 30 -10.92 4.32 19.29
CA SER A 30 -11.89 3.29 18.93
C SER A 30 -11.43 2.26 17.89
N LEU A 31 -11.33 1.01 18.33
CA LEU A 31 -11.34 -0.20 17.51
C LEU A 31 -12.78 -0.46 17.01
N ALA A 32 -13.12 0.11 15.85
CA ALA A 32 -14.29 -0.31 15.09
C ALA A 32 -13.86 -0.38 13.61
N ALA A 33 -13.95 -1.59 13.04
CA ALA A 33 -13.64 -1.97 11.66
C ALA A 33 -12.16 -1.76 11.25
N GLY A 34 -11.38 -2.82 11.31
CA GLY A 34 -9.95 -2.99 11.07
C GLY A 34 -9.28 -2.27 9.90
N GLY A 35 -9.27 -0.96 9.88
CA GLY A 35 -8.44 -0.16 9.00
C GLY A 35 -7.12 0.15 9.69
N ILE A 36 -6.05 -0.55 9.34
CA ILE A 36 -4.70 -0.14 9.74
C ILE A 36 -4.43 1.20 9.07
N SER A 37 -4.50 2.28 9.89
CA SER A 37 -4.10 3.61 9.45
C SER A 37 -2.58 3.59 9.28
N LEU A 38 -2.11 3.76 8.06
CA LEU A 38 -0.69 4.01 7.82
C LEU A 38 -0.33 5.37 8.47
N PRO A 39 0.75 5.46 9.25
CA PRO A 39 1.24 6.75 9.74
C PRO A 39 1.80 7.52 8.55
N ILE A 40 0.94 8.22 7.84
CA ILE A 40 1.33 9.03 6.70
C ILE A 40 1.48 10.46 7.20
N ASN A 41 2.64 10.76 7.75
CA ASN A 41 3.05 12.14 7.92
C ASN A 41 3.41 12.70 6.54
N ARG A 42 2.75 13.80 6.16
CA ARG A 42 3.13 14.58 4.99
C ARG A 42 4.61 14.92 5.13
N PRO A 43 5.46 14.67 4.12
CA PRO A 43 6.81 15.22 4.13
C PRO A 43 6.69 16.75 4.05
N GLN A 44 6.60 17.40 5.21
CA GLN A 44 6.95 18.80 5.34
C GLN A 44 8.48 18.83 5.37
N ASN A 45 9.11 19.78 4.70
CA ASN A 45 10.55 19.99 4.60
C ASN A 45 11.31 19.34 5.77
N GLY A 46 11.89 18.15 5.57
CA GLY A 46 12.63 17.42 6.61
C GLY A 46 12.23 15.96 6.85
N ALA A 47 11.30 15.36 6.07
CA ALA A 47 11.05 13.92 6.16
C ALA A 47 12.32 13.13 5.89
N THR A 48 12.74 12.33 6.86
CA THR A 48 13.90 11.47 6.70
C THR A 48 13.53 10.28 5.80
N VAL A 49 14.49 9.71 5.11
CA VAL A 49 14.32 8.52 4.26
C VAL A 49 13.73 7.33 5.05
N ASN A 50 13.80 7.36 6.38
CA ASN A 50 13.23 6.36 7.27
C ASN A 50 11.70 6.40 7.37
N ASP A 51 11.06 7.48 6.91
CA ASP A 51 9.60 7.65 6.94
C ASP A 51 8.92 7.21 5.64
N LEU A 52 9.69 6.77 4.64
CA LEU A 52 9.16 6.33 3.35
C LEU A 52 8.44 4.99 3.46
N LEU A 53 7.24 4.92 2.89
CA LEU A 53 6.57 3.64 2.68
C LEU A 53 7.31 2.83 1.60
N ILE A 54 7.60 1.58 1.90
CA ILE A 54 8.26 0.67 0.97
C ILE A 54 7.30 -0.45 0.60
N LYS A 55 7.01 -0.59 -0.69
CA LYS A 55 6.23 -1.67 -1.26
C LYS A 55 7.12 -2.54 -2.14
N LEU A 56 7.00 -3.87 -2.00
CA LEU A 56 7.54 -4.85 -2.94
C LEU A 56 6.38 -5.55 -3.65
N CYS A 57 6.32 -5.44 -4.97
CA CYS A 57 5.23 -5.96 -5.79
C CYS A 57 5.62 -7.27 -6.49
N GLY A 58 4.63 -8.13 -6.77
CA GLY A 58 4.83 -9.39 -7.47
C GLY A 58 5.44 -10.48 -6.59
N MET A 59 5.07 -10.53 -5.32
CA MET A 59 5.53 -11.53 -4.36
C MET A 59 4.81 -12.86 -4.58
N ARG A 60 5.58 -13.98 -4.60
CA ARG A 60 5.07 -15.32 -4.93
C ARG A 60 5.58 -16.41 -4.00
N GLU A 61 6.62 -16.13 -3.23
CA GLU A 61 7.38 -17.09 -2.43
C GLU A 61 7.52 -16.63 -0.98
N GLN A 62 7.38 -17.56 -0.02
CA GLN A 62 7.45 -17.23 1.39
C GLN A 62 8.83 -16.68 1.78
N ALA A 63 9.92 -17.28 1.29
CA ALA A 63 11.27 -16.82 1.62
C ALA A 63 11.54 -15.36 1.23
N LEU A 64 10.88 -14.86 0.16
CA LEU A 64 10.97 -13.47 -0.25
C LEU A 64 10.15 -12.54 0.65
N LEU A 65 8.99 -12.99 1.13
CA LEU A 65 8.19 -12.26 2.12
C LEU A 65 8.93 -12.17 3.46
N ASP A 66 9.56 -13.25 3.90
CA ASP A 66 10.38 -13.26 5.09
C ASP A 66 11.53 -12.26 4.97
N CYS A 67 12.28 -12.31 3.86
CA CYS A 67 13.36 -11.36 3.58
C CYS A 67 12.87 -9.91 3.57
N ALA A 68 11.72 -9.65 2.95
CA ALA A 68 11.13 -8.31 2.87
C ALA A 68 10.72 -7.78 4.26
N ALA A 69 10.07 -8.61 5.07
CA ALA A 69 9.65 -8.27 6.43
C ALA A 69 10.86 -7.97 7.34
N ASP A 70 11.90 -8.82 7.30
CA ASP A 70 13.13 -8.62 8.08
C ASP A 70 13.85 -7.31 7.68
N LEU A 71 13.65 -6.86 6.45
CA LEU A 71 14.17 -5.59 5.95
C LEU A 71 13.22 -4.41 6.20
N GLY A 72 12.11 -4.59 6.90
CA GLY A 72 11.18 -3.51 7.27
C GLY A 72 10.39 -2.95 6.08
N VAL A 73 10.05 -3.79 5.11
CA VAL A 73 9.09 -3.46 4.04
C VAL A 73 7.69 -3.32 4.63
N ASN A 74 6.92 -2.34 4.17
CA ASN A 74 5.60 -2.02 4.72
C ASN A 74 4.45 -2.73 3.99
N LEU A 75 4.58 -2.92 2.66
CA LEU A 75 3.53 -3.48 1.83
C LEU A 75 4.08 -4.57 0.89
N CYS A 76 3.35 -5.68 0.76
CA CYS A 76 3.65 -6.73 -0.21
C CYS A 76 2.53 -6.84 -1.24
N GLY A 77 2.89 -6.81 -2.53
CA GLY A 77 1.96 -6.85 -3.66
C GLY A 77 1.81 -8.24 -4.27
N PHE A 78 0.57 -8.68 -4.47
CA PHE A 78 0.18 -9.91 -5.17
C PHE A 78 -0.56 -9.52 -6.45
N ILE A 79 -0.14 -10.07 -7.60
CA ILE A 79 -0.68 -9.68 -8.90
C ILE A 79 -1.72 -10.71 -9.35
N PHE A 80 -2.95 -10.24 -9.55
CA PHE A 80 -4.10 -11.03 -10.01
C PHE A 80 -4.45 -10.68 -11.46
N ALA A 81 -3.45 -10.73 -12.33
CA ALA A 81 -3.54 -10.50 -13.77
C ALA A 81 -2.91 -11.71 -14.46
N PRO A 82 -3.71 -12.63 -15.05
CA PRO A 82 -3.21 -13.93 -15.55
C PRO A 82 -2.09 -13.83 -16.59
N GLU A 83 -2.05 -12.75 -17.34
CA GLU A 83 -1.03 -12.47 -18.35
C GLU A 83 0.33 -12.08 -17.74
N SER A 84 0.37 -11.76 -16.47
CA SER A 84 1.61 -11.38 -15.79
C SER A 84 2.45 -12.61 -15.44
N PRO A 85 3.78 -12.60 -15.71
CA PRO A 85 4.68 -13.68 -15.25
C PRO A 85 4.77 -13.74 -13.71
N ARG A 86 4.20 -12.75 -13.02
CA ARG A 86 4.17 -12.62 -11.56
C ARG A 86 2.82 -12.98 -10.97
N ALA A 87 1.88 -13.47 -11.80
CA ALA A 87 0.53 -13.79 -11.36
C ALA A 87 0.52 -14.87 -10.27
N VAL A 88 -0.42 -14.73 -9.34
CA VAL A 88 -0.74 -15.74 -8.32
C VAL A 88 -2.26 -15.93 -8.26
N THR A 89 -2.71 -17.10 -7.78
CA THR A 89 -4.13 -17.28 -7.47
C THR A 89 -4.48 -16.69 -6.11
N PRO A 90 -5.77 -16.36 -5.86
CA PRO A 90 -6.21 -15.88 -4.56
C PRO A 90 -5.85 -16.84 -3.40
N GLU A 91 -6.00 -18.14 -3.62
CA GLU A 91 -5.69 -19.20 -2.65
C GLU A 91 -4.18 -19.28 -2.38
N ARG A 92 -3.35 -19.16 -3.43
CA ARG A 92 -1.89 -19.11 -3.25
C ARG A 92 -1.49 -17.88 -2.45
N ALA A 93 -2.02 -16.70 -2.75
CA ALA A 93 -1.76 -15.50 -1.97
C ALA A 93 -2.22 -15.67 -0.51
N ALA A 94 -3.42 -16.25 -0.28
CA ALA A 94 -3.95 -16.51 1.06
C ALA A 94 -3.07 -17.44 1.90
N ALA A 95 -2.39 -18.40 1.25
CA ALA A 95 -1.51 -19.37 1.91
C ALA A 95 -0.14 -18.79 2.32
N LEU A 96 0.23 -17.61 1.80
CA LEU A 96 1.47 -16.92 2.14
C LEU A 96 1.29 -16.04 3.38
N ASP A 97 2.23 -16.12 4.32
CA ASP A 97 2.30 -15.23 5.48
C ASP A 97 3.00 -13.92 5.10
N SER A 98 2.29 -12.81 5.20
CA SER A 98 2.84 -11.47 4.93
C SER A 98 3.74 -10.93 6.04
N ARG A 99 3.93 -11.64 7.15
CA ARG A 99 4.79 -11.25 8.28
C ARG A 99 4.49 -9.83 8.79
N GLY A 100 3.21 -9.46 8.83
CA GLY A 100 2.76 -8.13 9.28
C GLY A 100 2.80 -7.02 8.21
N MET A 101 3.35 -7.27 7.02
CA MET A 101 3.23 -6.33 5.91
C MET A 101 1.78 -6.26 5.42
N LEU A 102 1.34 -5.07 4.99
CA LEU A 102 0.03 -4.90 4.36
C LEU A 102 -0.01 -5.60 2.99
N ARG A 103 -1.07 -6.37 2.79
CA ARG A 103 -1.31 -7.17 1.59
C ARG A 103 -2.01 -6.35 0.53
N VAL A 104 -1.37 -6.14 -0.61
CA VAL A 104 -1.90 -5.34 -1.73
C VAL A 104 -2.22 -6.26 -2.89
N GLY A 105 -3.49 -6.34 -3.31
CA GLY A 105 -3.87 -7.01 -4.56
C GLY A 105 -3.79 -6.05 -5.73
N VAL A 106 -3.14 -6.47 -6.80
CA VAL A 106 -2.98 -5.68 -8.03
C VAL A 106 -3.86 -6.25 -9.12
N PHE A 107 -4.72 -5.40 -9.70
CA PHE A 107 -5.74 -5.78 -10.69
C PHE A 107 -5.67 -4.90 -11.94
N THR A 108 -5.76 -5.54 -13.10
CA THR A 108 -5.87 -4.88 -14.41
C THR A 108 -7.31 -4.87 -14.94
N THR A 109 -8.18 -5.77 -14.43
CA THR A 109 -9.59 -5.90 -14.79
C THR A 109 -10.47 -4.87 -14.10
N ASP A 110 -11.63 -4.57 -14.68
CA ASP A 110 -12.74 -3.81 -14.10
C ASP A 110 -13.88 -4.69 -13.55
N ASP A 111 -13.71 -6.02 -13.57
CA ASP A 111 -14.66 -6.95 -12.95
C ASP A 111 -14.63 -6.81 -11.42
N MET A 112 -15.55 -6.00 -10.93
CA MET A 112 -15.66 -5.70 -9.49
C MET A 112 -15.94 -6.93 -8.65
N ARG A 113 -16.74 -7.90 -9.16
CA ARG A 113 -17.05 -9.13 -8.42
C ARG A 113 -15.80 -9.98 -8.22
N PHE A 114 -14.99 -10.09 -9.26
CA PHE A 114 -13.70 -10.77 -9.17
C PHE A 114 -12.76 -10.06 -8.19
N ILE A 115 -12.66 -8.72 -8.24
CA ILE A 115 -11.83 -7.93 -7.33
C ILE A 115 -12.26 -8.13 -5.88
N GLU A 116 -13.56 -8.02 -5.58
CA GLU A 116 -14.12 -8.17 -4.22
C GLU A 116 -13.94 -9.60 -3.69
N ALA A 117 -14.25 -10.62 -4.48
CA ALA A 117 -14.07 -12.02 -4.11
C ALA A 117 -12.59 -12.34 -3.85
N THR A 118 -11.69 -11.86 -4.72
CA THR A 118 -10.25 -12.02 -4.56
C THR A 118 -9.73 -11.30 -3.32
N ALA A 119 -10.22 -10.08 -3.06
CA ALA A 119 -9.83 -9.31 -1.88
C ALA A 119 -10.20 -10.05 -0.59
N ALA A 120 -11.37 -10.67 -0.54
CA ALA A 120 -11.80 -11.49 0.59
C ALA A 120 -10.97 -12.78 0.73
N THR A 121 -10.84 -13.56 -0.35
CA THR A 121 -10.12 -14.85 -0.35
C THR A 121 -8.64 -14.67 0.01
N ALA A 122 -7.96 -13.72 -0.63
CA ALA A 122 -6.55 -13.43 -0.41
C ALA A 122 -6.27 -12.57 0.84
N ARG A 123 -7.31 -12.20 1.58
CA ARG A 123 -7.22 -11.35 2.80
C ARG A 123 -6.41 -10.08 2.54
N LEU A 124 -6.80 -9.34 1.49
CA LEU A 124 -6.09 -8.12 1.09
C LEU A 124 -6.44 -6.95 2.01
N ASP A 125 -5.45 -6.18 2.40
CA ASP A 125 -5.61 -4.91 3.11
C ASP A 125 -5.88 -3.76 2.15
N ARG A 126 -5.33 -3.84 0.94
CA ARG A 126 -5.43 -2.81 -0.10
C ARG A 126 -5.72 -3.45 -1.47
N VAL A 127 -6.40 -2.71 -2.31
CA VAL A 127 -6.70 -3.05 -3.70
C VAL A 127 -6.10 -1.99 -4.61
N GLN A 128 -5.17 -2.38 -5.46
CA GLN A 128 -4.50 -1.52 -6.42
C GLN A 128 -5.12 -1.68 -7.80
N LEU A 129 -5.71 -0.61 -8.31
CA LEU A 129 -6.29 -0.53 -9.64
C LEU A 129 -5.19 -0.11 -10.63
N HIS A 130 -4.63 -1.09 -11.36
CA HIS A 130 -3.45 -0.95 -12.22
C HIS A 130 -3.80 -1.14 -13.72
N GLY A 131 -4.96 -0.66 -14.11
CA GLY A 131 -5.47 -0.71 -15.48
C GLY A 131 -6.23 0.56 -15.81
N ASP A 132 -6.94 0.52 -16.94
CA ASP A 132 -7.77 1.65 -17.41
C ASP A 132 -9.17 1.64 -16.75
N GLN A 133 -9.26 1.16 -15.49
CA GLN A 133 -10.52 1.19 -14.74
C GLN A 133 -11.02 2.63 -14.62
N SER A 134 -12.32 2.82 -14.88
CA SER A 134 -12.95 4.14 -14.84
C SER A 134 -13.04 4.69 -13.40
N VAL A 135 -13.27 6.01 -13.28
CA VAL A 135 -13.62 6.65 -12.00
C VAL A 135 -14.81 5.96 -11.36
N THR A 136 -15.85 5.66 -12.16
CA THR A 136 -17.07 4.97 -11.68
C THR A 136 -16.76 3.58 -11.11
N CYS A 137 -15.83 2.82 -11.69
CA CYS A 137 -15.38 1.54 -11.12
C CYS A 137 -14.73 1.75 -9.74
N ALA A 138 -13.82 2.72 -9.62
CA ALA A 138 -13.19 3.05 -8.34
C ALA A 138 -14.21 3.53 -7.29
N GLU A 139 -15.18 4.37 -7.67
CA GLU A 139 -16.25 4.84 -6.79
C GLU A 139 -17.13 3.69 -6.26
N ARG A 140 -17.49 2.74 -7.13
CA ARG A 140 -18.29 1.58 -6.70
C ARG A 140 -17.50 0.70 -5.74
N LEU A 141 -16.24 0.38 -6.06
CA LEU A 141 -15.36 -0.38 -5.17
C LEU A 141 -15.11 0.35 -3.85
N SER A 142 -15.01 1.68 -3.86
CA SER A 142 -14.84 2.45 -2.62
C SER A 142 -16.03 2.38 -1.68
N ARG A 143 -17.24 2.20 -2.20
CA ARG A 143 -18.46 2.03 -1.36
C ARG A 143 -18.50 0.67 -0.66
N THR A 144 -17.94 -0.38 -1.27
CA THR A 144 -17.94 -1.74 -0.70
C THR A 144 -16.70 -2.03 0.12
N LEU A 145 -15.54 -1.56 -0.32
CA LEU A 145 -14.25 -1.86 0.31
C LEU A 145 -13.74 -0.75 1.24
N GLY A 146 -14.20 0.49 1.05
CA GLY A 146 -13.65 1.70 1.67
C GLY A 146 -12.62 2.38 0.77
N ALA A 147 -12.73 3.71 0.59
CA ALA A 147 -11.82 4.49 -0.26
C ALA A 147 -10.37 4.39 0.22
N GLU A 148 -10.15 4.32 1.53
CA GLU A 148 -8.84 4.20 2.16
C GLU A 148 -8.10 2.91 1.78
N ARG A 149 -8.82 1.89 1.32
CA ARG A 149 -8.23 0.62 0.86
C ARG A 149 -7.84 0.65 -0.62
N LEU A 150 -8.27 1.65 -1.39
CA LEU A 150 -7.98 1.72 -2.82
C LEU A 150 -6.69 2.49 -3.09
N ILE A 151 -5.85 1.91 -3.95
CA ILE A 151 -4.66 2.54 -4.54
C ILE A 151 -4.94 2.72 -6.02
N ARG A 152 -5.01 3.97 -6.49
CA ARG A 152 -5.20 4.29 -7.90
C ARG A 152 -3.85 4.47 -8.58
N VAL A 153 -3.60 3.73 -9.66
CA VAL A 153 -2.40 3.91 -10.49
C VAL A 153 -2.67 4.93 -11.57
N LEU A 154 -1.73 5.85 -11.74
CA LEU A 154 -1.70 6.81 -12.84
C LEU A 154 -0.31 6.77 -13.49
N TRP A 155 -0.27 7.04 -14.79
CA TRP A 155 0.95 7.05 -15.59
C TRP A 155 1.27 8.48 -16.00
N PRO A 156 2.23 9.18 -15.37
CA PRO A 156 2.53 10.59 -15.64
C PRO A 156 2.76 10.89 -17.13
N ARG A 157 3.39 9.96 -17.86
CA ARG A 157 3.66 10.11 -19.30
C ARG A 157 2.42 10.11 -20.21
N ARG A 158 1.25 9.76 -19.67
CA ARG A 158 -0.03 9.84 -20.41
C ARG A 158 -0.66 11.24 -20.36
N TYR A 159 -0.09 12.14 -19.56
CA TYR A 159 -0.57 13.51 -19.40
C TYR A 159 0.32 14.49 -20.14
N PRO A 160 -0.24 15.56 -20.74
CA PRO A 160 0.54 16.56 -21.44
C PRO A 160 1.45 17.35 -20.50
N ASP A 161 1.06 17.51 -19.26
CA ASP A 161 1.80 18.22 -18.23
C ASP A 161 1.38 17.80 -16.82
N ARG A 162 2.07 18.33 -15.81
CA ARG A 162 1.82 18.05 -14.40
C ARG A 162 0.43 18.52 -13.95
N HIS A 163 -0.08 19.64 -14.45
CA HIS A 163 -1.40 20.15 -14.04
C HIS A 163 -2.52 19.22 -14.48
N ALA A 164 -2.40 18.63 -15.67
CA ALA A 164 -3.36 17.63 -16.15
C ALA A 164 -3.35 16.37 -15.28
N LEU A 165 -2.17 15.92 -14.81
CA LEU A 165 -2.03 14.83 -13.86
C LEU A 165 -2.66 15.18 -12.50
N GLU A 166 -2.35 16.36 -11.95
CA GLU A 166 -2.91 16.83 -10.68
C GLU A 166 -4.44 16.93 -10.74
N ALA A 167 -4.99 17.46 -11.83
CA ALA A 167 -6.44 17.53 -12.05
C ALA A 167 -7.09 16.14 -12.10
N ASP A 168 -6.42 15.13 -12.66
CA ASP A 168 -6.90 13.75 -12.66
C ASP A 168 -6.79 13.09 -11.29
N MET A 169 -5.73 13.37 -10.54
CA MET A 169 -5.62 12.94 -9.15
C MET A 169 -6.76 13.50 -8.30
N GLU A 170 -7.11 14.77 -8.45
CA GLU A 170 -8.26 15.38 -7.74
C GLU A 170 -9.57 14.70 -8.08
N ARG A 171 -9.81 14.36 -9.36
CA ARG A 171 -11.02 13.61 -9.77
C ARG A 171 -11.14 12.25 -9.12
N HIS A 172 -10.03 11.60 -8.80
CA HIS A 172 -9.98 10.27 -8.18
C HIS A 172 -9.88 10.31 -6.64
N ALA A 173 -9.59 11.45 -6.03
CA ALA A 173 -9.24 11.56 -4.61
C ALA A 173 -10.34 11.13 -3.64
N HIS A 174 -11.61 11.25 -4.05
CA HIS A 174 -12.75 10.83 -3.22
C HIS A 174 -12.95 9.30 -3.18
N ALA A 175 -12.40 8.58 -4.18
CA ALA A 175 -12.52 7.13 -4.32
C ALA A 175 -11.20 6.37 -4.08
N ALA A 176 -10.10 7.06 -3.75
CA ALA A 176 -8.81 6.45 -3.50
C ALA A 176 -8.14 7.01 -2.25
N GLY A 177 -7.61 6.14 -1.39
CA GLY A 177 -6.82 6.53 -0.21
C GLY A 177 -5.36 6.83 -0.54
N MET A 178 -4.88 6.35 -1.69
CA MET A 178 -3.49 6.51 -2.13
C MET A 178 -3.39 6.48 -3.65
N PHE A 179 -2.39 7.16 -4.19
CA PHE A 179 -1.99 7.02 -5.59
C PHE A 179 -0.70 6.23 -5.73
N LEU A 180 -0.51 5.63 -6.90
CA LEU A 180 0.76 5.09 -7.34
C LEU A 180 1.06 5.70 -8.72
N LEU A 181 2.18 6.40 -8.84
CA LEU A 181 2.62 7.00 -10.09
C LEU A 181 3.68 6.10 -10.72
N ASP A 182 3.30 5.43 -11.80
CA ASP A 182 4.20 4.53 -12.55
C ASP A 182 4.85 5.29 -13.71
N ALA A 183 6.17 5.44 -13.67
CA ALA A 183 6.94 6.12 -14.70
C ALA A 183 6.93 5.39 -16.08
N GLY A 184 6.44 4.14 -16.12
CA GLY A 184 6.18 3.43 -17.38
C GLY A 184 5.02 4.02 -18.17
N THR A 185 4.76 3.46 -19.36
CA THR A 185 3.62 3.84 -20.21
C THR A 185 2.46 2.85 -20.11
N SER A 186 2.73 1.65 -19.61
CA SER A 186 1.75 0.57 -19.43
C SER A 186 2.35 -0.52 -18.54
N GLY A 187 1.62 -0.95 -17.52
CA GLY A 187 1.71 -2.22 -16.81
C GLY A 187 3.06 -2.84 -16.44
N GLY A 188 4.14 -2.08 -16.30
CA GLY A 188 5.41 -2.53 -15.72
C GLY A 188 6.40 -3.19 -16.71
N GLY A 189 7.69 -3.00 -16.44
CA GLY A 189 8.79 -3.71 -17.14
C GLY A 189 9.46 -2.95 -18.29
N SER A 190 9.11 -1.69 -18.53
CA SER A 190 9.69 -0.92 -19.67
C SER A 190 11.16 -0.52 -19.49
N GLY A 191 11.76 -0.69 -18.29
CA GLY A 191 13.15 -0.29 -18.03
C GLY A 191 13.45 1.21 -18.18
N GLN A 192 12.42 2.03 -18.43
CA GLN A 192 12.58 3.47 -18.63
C GLN A 192 12.77 4.17 -17.29
N ARG A 193 13.71 5.13 -17.26
CA ARG A 193 14.00 5.93 -16.07
C ARG A 193 12.79 6.76 -15.65
N VAL A 194 12.63 6.88 -14.34
CA VAL A 194 11.71 7.83 -13.74
C VAL A 194 12.11 9.24 -14.18
N ASP A 195 11.18 9.95 -14.82
CA ASP A 195 11.34 11.37 -15.08
C ASP A 195 11.03 12.14 -13.78
N GLY A 196 12.07 12.28 -12.95
CA GLY A 196 11.94 12.95 -11.67
C GLY A 196 11.66 14.45 -11.79
N GLU A 197 12.04 15.09 -12.90
CA GLU A 197 11.82 16.53 -13.09
C GLU A 197 10.34 16.83 -13.31
N GLY A 198 9.62 15.99 -14.06
CA GLY A 198 8.19 16.15 -14.31
C GLY A 198 7.31 16.00 -13.05
N LEU A 199 7.81 15.34 -12.02
CA LEU A 199 7.07 15.11 -10.75
C LEU A 199 7.55 16.02 -9.61
N ARG A 200 8.57 16.83 -9.79
CA ARG A 200 9.06 17.75 -8.75
C ARG A 200 7.98 18.76 -8.37
N GLY A 201 7.66 18.84 -7.06
CA GLY A 201 6.65 19.77 -6.56
C GLY A 201 5.21 19.39 -6.93
N LEU A 202 4.93 18.10 -7.19
CA LEU A 202 3.59 17.60 -7.43
C LEU A 202 2.67 17.85 -6.23
N HIS A 203 1.51 18.45 -6.48
CA HIS A 203 0.45 18.64 -5.50
C HIS A 203 -0.52 17.45 -5.57
N ALA A 204 -0.30 16.46 -4.70
CA ALA A 204 -1.14 15.27 -4.63
C ALA A 204 -2.18 15.42 -3.50
N PRO A 205 -3.49 15.20 -3.78
CA PRO A 205 -4.56 15.30 -2.77
C PRO A 205 -4.53 14.14 -1.76
N ARG A 206 -3.81 13.07 -2.09
CA ARG A 206 -3.60 11.88 -1.26
C ARG A 206 -2.14 11.49 -1.28
N PRO A 207 -1.66 10.72 -0.28
CA PRO A 207 -0.32 10.13 -0.33
C PRO A 207 -0.10 9.34 -1.63
N TRP A 208 1.15 9.30 -2.09
CA TRP A 208 1.47 8.61 -3.32
C TRP A 208 2.81 7.87 -3.28
N LEU A 209 2.87 6.75 -3.99
CA LEU A 209 4.06 5.94 -4.19
C LEU A 209 4.63 6.20 -5.58
N LEU A 210 5.95 6.26 -5.66
CA LEU A 210 6.68 6.30 -6.91
C LEU A 210 6.96 4.87 -7.37
N ALA A 211 6.67 4.56 -8.62
CA ALA A 211 6.92 3.28 -9.27
C ALA A 211 7.49 3.45 -10.67
N GLY A 212 7.83 2.33 -11.32
CA GLY A 212 8.32 2.29 -12.69
C GLY A 212 9.85 2.30 -12.78
N GLY A 213 10.44 1.12 -13.01
CA GLY A 213 11.87 0.97 -13.25
C GLY A 213 12.80 1.32 -12.10
N LEU A 214 12.30 1.34 -10.85
CA LEU A 214 13.13 1.58 -9.67
C LEU A 214 14.07 0.41 -9.42
N THR A 215 15.36 0.72 -9.25
CA THR A 215 16.47 -0.23 -9.01
C THR A 215 17.33 0.24 -7.86
N PRO A 216 18.23 -0.59 -7.33
CA PRO A 216 19.20 -0.15 -6.32
C PRO A 216 20.04 1.05 -6.76
N GLU A 217 20.30 1.17 -8.07
CA GLU A 217 21.18 2.17 -8.66
C GLU A 217 20.52 3.55 -8.82
N ASN A 218 19.16 3.61 -8.93
CA ASN A 218 18.46 4.87 -9.24
C ASN A 218 17.48 5.33 -8.16
N VAL A 219 17.13 4.47 -7.20
CA VAL A 219 16.01 4.76 -6.29
C VAL A 219 16.28 5.99 -5.41
N ARG A 220 17.49 6.20 -4.96
CA ARG A 220 17.86 7.38 -4.13
C ARG A 220 17.64 8.67 -4.91
N GLU A 221 18.23 8.77 -6.10
CA GLU A 221 18.07 9.93 -6.98
C GLU A 221 16.60 10.22 -7.30
N ALA A 222 15.84 9.16 -7.62
CA ALA A 222 14.41 9.28 -7.92
C ALA A 222 13.60 9.81 -6.73
N VAL A 223 13.88 9.34 -5.50
CA VAL A 223 13.22 9.83 -4.27
C VAL A 223 13.59 11.28 -3.98
N GLU A 224 14.87 11.65 -4.11
CA GLU A 224 15.34 13.02 -3.89
C GLU A 224 14.75 14.00 -4.91
N ALA A 225 14.56 13.55 -6.16
CA ALA A 225 13.96 14.37 -7.22
C ALA A 225 12.47 14.60 -7.04
N CYS A 226 11.71 13.56 -6.66
CA CYS A 226 10.25 13.57 -6.66
C CYS A 226 9.64 13.82 -5.29
N ALA A 227 10.36 13.55 -4.19
CA ALA A 227 9.86 13.58 -2.81
C ALA A 227 8.52 12.82 -2.61
N PRO A 228 8.42 11.53 -3.00
CA PRO A 228 7.20 10.73 -2.83
C PRO A 228 6.98 10.38 -1.36
N HIS A 229 5.77 9.92 -1.02
CA HIS A 229 5.49 9.35 0.30
C HIS A 229 6.03 7.91 0.46
N GLY A 230 6.42 7.28 -0.63
CA GLY A 230 7.00 5.95 -0.65
C GLY A 230 7.36 5.48 -2.05
N VAL A 231 7.85 4.25 -2.14
CA VAL A 231 8.30 3.63 -3.39
C VAL A 231 7.67 2.25 -3.58
N ASP A 232 7.42 1.88 -4.83
CA ASP A 232 6.97 0.54 -5.21
C ASP A 232 7.98 -0.11 -6.16
N PHE A 233 8.63 -1.15 -5.69
CA PHE A 233 9.57 -1.93 -6.47
C PHE A 233 8.90 -3.15 -7.11
N ASN A 234 9.24 -3.43 -8.34
CA ASN A 234 8.84 -4.67 -9.01
C ASN A 234 10.02 -5.24 -9.83
N SER A 235 10.02 -5.09 -11.16
CA SER A 235 10.98 -5.73 -12.07
C SER A 235 12.45 -5.32 -11.82
N GLY A 236 12.70 -4.12 -11.32
CA GLY A 236 14.05 -3.64 -11.00
C GLY A 236 14.76 -4.45 -9.90
N LEU A 237 14.03 -5.27 -9.15
CA LEU A 237 14.60 -6.17 -8.14
C LEU A 237 14.54 -7.65 -8.55
N GLU A 238 14.47 -7.93 -9.84
CA GLU A 238 14.42 -9.28 -10.40
C GLU A 238 15.72 -9.63 -11.10
N SER A 239 16.09 -10.92 -11.04
CA SER A 239 17.16 -11.50 -11.86
C SER A 239 16.64 -11.85 -13.26
N GLU A 240 15.37 -12.22 -13.36
CA GLU A 240 14.62 -12.50 -14.58
C GLU A 240 13.13 -12.25 -14.34
N PRO A 241 12.30 -12.04 -15.39
CA PRO A 241 10.89 -11.73 -15.22
C PRO A 241 10.15 -12.70 -14.28
N GLY A 242 9.60 -12.18 -13.18
CA GLY A 242 8.87 -12.94 -12.17
C GLY A 242 9.74 -13.59 -11.10
N ARG A 243 11.07 -13.43 -11.13
CA ARG A 243 11.98 -13.98 -10.13
C ARG A 243 12.74 -12.89 -9.38
N LYS A 244 12.31 -12.58 -8.17
CA LYS A 244 12.96 -11.61 -7.30
C LYS A 244 14.34 -12.10 -6.85
N ASP A 245 15.27 -11.15 -6.78
CA ASP A 245 16.62 -11.39 -6.27
C ASP A 245 16.78 -10.77 -4.86
N PRO A 246 16.95 -11.59 -3.81
CA PRO A 246 17.13 -11.08 -2.45
C PRO A 246 18.32 -10.13 -2.29
N SER A 247 19.37 -10.27 -3.11
CA SER A 247 20.53 -9.39 -3.06
C SER A 247 20.17 -7.99 -3.59
N ARG A 248 19.39 -7.90 -4.68
CA ARG A 248 18.89 -6.64 -5.21
C ARG A 248 17.90 -5.97 -4.26
N ILE A 249 17.03 -6.75 -3.58
CA ILE A 249 16.14 -6.22 -2.54
C ILE A 249 16.97 -5.54 -1.45
N ARG A 250 17.98 -6.22 -0.89
CA ARG A 250 18.84 -5.65 0.15
C ARG A 250 19.57 -4.40 -0.34
N ALA A 251 20.14 -4.46 -1.54
CA ALA A 251 20.86 -3.33 -2.13
C ALA A 251 19.96 -2.10 -2.30
N ALA A 252 18.71 -2.26 -2.79
CA ALA A 252 17.77 -1.16 -2.97
C ALA A 252 17.39 -0.51 -1.63
N LEU A 253 17.13 -1.31 -0.60
CA LEU A 253 16.78 -0.77 0.73
C LEU A 253 17.98 -0.12 1.42
N THR A 254 19.19 -0.63 1.20
CA THR A 254 20.44 0.04 1.64
C THR A 254 20.65 1.36 0.91
N ALA A 255 20.43 1.39 -0.41
CA ALA A 255 20.53 2.63 -1.19
C ALA A 255 19.53 3.69 -0.73
N LEU A 256 18.29 3.29 -0.40
CA LEU A 256 17.28 4.18 0.17
C LEU A 256 17.67 4.77 1.51
N ARG A 257 18.13 3.93 2.46
CA ARG A 257 18.38 4.34 3.85
C ARG A 257 19.71 5.06 4.04
N GLY A 258 20.60 5.01 3.05
CA GLY A 258 21.97 5.44 3.21
C GLY A 258 22.83 4.39 3.94
N LYS A 259 24.14 4.47 3.82
CA LYS A 259 25.01 3.68 4.70
C LYS A 259 24.82 4.21 6.11
N SER A 260 24.40 3.36 7.06
CA SER A 260 24.59 3.65 8.48
C SER A 260 26.08 3.86 8.68
N SER A 261 26.45 5.08 9.01
CA SER A 261 27.84 5.44 9.36
C SER A 261 28.20 4.76 10.66
#